data_f171b2fe71fa138048fc9105ae92b72c
#
_entry.id   f171b2fe71fa138048fc9105ae92b72c
#
_cell.length_a   1.000
_cell.length_b   1.000
_cell.length_c   1.000
_cell.angle_alpha   90.00
_cell.angle_beta   90.00
_cell.angle_gamma   90.00
#
_symmetry.space_group_name_H-M   'P 1'
#
loop_
_entity.id
_entity.type
_entity.pdbx_description
1 polymer ?
#
loop_
_entity_poly.entity_id
_entity_poly.type
_entity_poly.pdbx_seq_one_letter_code
_entity_poly.pdbx_strand_id
1 'polypeptide(L)'
;MFPLVPYHNLPQLHDLVRWDMPDPYHGLIGAFREIVPAVLRQIRDPGYHVRRKLPSASVPRETTGTMPVFKARGIATADGWIDACEVGAIPLEDVVRFDHNGQTFAIYRTKDDEFYATDGICTHGNAHLAEGFVTGRLIECSKHNGRFDITSGAPARMPACAALCTYPIKTEHNRVYINLSATEPRTPVYTLRVASNENVATFIKELVLAPMDGDALPSYEPGQYMQLEIPPYGELSFSQITVNEPFAKVWRAHHVFDNRARSDSVVRRNYSLATNPSLHRQLKFNIRIATPPRGQDCDAGVGSTYAYSLRAGDSIKLTGPFGGFLIKNTHQEMIYLGGGTGMAPLCSHLSFLFDTQNTARKVSYWYGARSRQELFYQNYFYGLVAQHPNFSFHPVLSEPLPEDDWTGPTGLVHEVLRSQYLEQHRSLEDVEFYLCGPPAMMQAARRMLIEDLSVAPAQIAYDEF
;
A
#
# COMPACT_ATOMS: atom_id res chain seq x y z
N MET A 1 19.10 6.91 18.46
CA MET A 1 18.47 6.27 17.28
C MET A 1 19.19 4.98 17.00
N PHE A 2 18.48 3.95 16.58
CA PHE A 2 19.03 2.61 16.35
C PHE A 2 19.01 2.33 14.84
N PRO A 3 20.01 2.77 14.07
CA PRO A 3 19.98 2.77 12.59
C PRO A 3 19.94 1.38 11.95
N LEU A 4 20.21 0.33 12.74
CA LEU A 4 20.19 -1.07 12.28
C LEU A 4 18.87 -1.80 12.61
N VAL A 5 17.94 -1.15 13.30
CA VAL A 5 16.64 -1.75 13.61
C VAL A 5 15.67 -1.40 12.49
N PRO A 6 15.09 -2.39 11.80
CA PRO A 6 14.06 -2.15 10.81
C PRO A 6 12.92 -1.30 11.39
N TYR A 7 12.39 -0.38 10.61
CA TYR A 7 11.41 0.61 11.06
C TYR A 7 10.16 -0.03 11.71
N HIS A 8 9.72 -1.17 11.20
CA HIS A 8 8.59 -1.93 11.77
C HIS A 8 8.86 -2.55 13.15
N ASN A 9 10.11 -2.64 13.57
CA ASN A 9 10.51 -3.13 14.90
C ASN A 9 10.79 -1.99 15.89
N LEU A 10 10.75 -0.72 15.46
CA LEU A 10 10.97 0.43 16.34
C LEU A 10 9.95 0.52 17.48
N PRO A 11 8.66 0.24 17.29
CA PRO A 11 7.71 0.22 18.40
C PRO A 11 8.05 -0.82 19.47
N GLN A 12 8.39 -2.05 19.07
CA GLN A 12 8.80 -3.11 19.98
C GLN A 12 10.09 -2.75 20.72
N LEU A 13 11.05 -2.15 20.03
CA LEU A 13 12.26 -1.65 20.64
C LEU A 13 11.95 -0.51 21.62
N HIS A 14 11.07 0.42 21.27
CA HIS A 14 10.65 1.51 22.14
C HIS A 14 10.01 0.98 23.42
N ASP A 15 9.15 -0.05 23.32
CA ASP A 15 8.53 -0.68 24.50
C ASP A 15 9.54 -1.41 25.38
N LEU A 16 10.55 -2.05 24.78
CA LEU A 16 11.64 -2.70 25.51
C LEU A 16 12.54 -1.72 26.25
N VAL A 17 12.81 -0.54 25.66
CA VAL A 17 13.80 0.41 26.18
C VAL A 17 13.18 1.66 26.80
N ARG A 18 11.86 1.84 26.76
CA ARG A 18 11.20 3.08 27.22
C ARG A 18 11.49 3.40 28.70
N TRP A 19 11.73 2.38 29.51
CA TRP A 19 12.06 2.50 30.92
C TRP A 19 13.53 2.89 31.15
N ASP A 20 14.37 2.64 30.15
CA ASP A 20 15.79 3.01 30.13
C ASP A 20 16.02 4.30 29.35
N MET A 21 14.96 4.87 28.74
CA MET A 21 15.06 6.15 28.04
C MET A 21 14.97 7.31 29.01
N PRO A 22 15.85 8.31 28.90
CA PRO A 22 15.76 9.52 29.70
C PRO A 22 14.49 10.30 29.33
N ASP A 23 13.96 11.05 30.29
CA ASP A 23 12.78 11.90 30.10
C ASP A 23 12.92 12.75 28.84
N PRO A 24 11.84 12.84 28.03
CA PRO A 24 11.87 13.65 26.83
C PRO A 24 12.09 15.14 27.17
N TYR A 25 12.70 15.87 26.27
CA TYR A 25 12.86 17.32 26.42
C TYR A 25 11.51 18.02 26.42
N HIS A 26 11.34 18.97 27.32
CA HIS A 26 10.15 19.84 27.32
C HIS A 26 10.23 20.90 26.20
N GLY A 27 9.82 20.48 24.99
CA GLY A 27 9.77 21.31 23.81
C GLY A 27 11.12 21.55 23.12
N LEU A 28 11.05 22.14 21.92
CA LEU A 28 12.22 22.37 21.05
C LEU A 28 13.30 23.25 21.71
N ILE A 29 12.90 24.31 22.44
CA ILE A 29 13.82 25.23 23.13
C ILE A 29 14.56 24.51 24.27
N GLY A 30 13.86 23.65 25.02
CA GLY A 30 14.47 22.81 26.06
C GLY A 30 15.50 21.84 25.47
N ALA A 31 15.16 21.19 24.35
CA ALA A 31 16.07 20.32 23.63
C ALA A 31 17.35 21.05 23.17
N PHE A 32 17.21 22.21 22.55
CA PHE A 32 18.36 23.01 22.09
C PHE A 32 19.27 23.50 23.22
N ARG A 33 18.71 23.90 24.37
CA ARG A 33 19.49 24.34 25.54
C ARG A 33 20.40 23.27 26.10
N GLU A 34 20.03 21.98 25.96
CA GLU A 34 20.85 20.86 26.46
C GLU A 34 21.72 20.22 25.37
N ILE A 35 21.19 20.08 24.15
CA ILE A 35 21.90 19.41 23.06
C ILE A 35 23.06 20.25 22.55
N VAL A 36 22.87 21.56 22.32
CA VAL A 36 23.89 22.42 21.71
C VAL A 36 25.17 22.50 22.56
N PRO A 37 25.13 22.75 23.87
CA PRO A 37 26.33 22.75 24.69
C PRO A 37 27.01 21.37 24.75
N ALA A 38 26.22 20.28 24.73
CA ALA A 38 26.75 18.92 24.76
C ALA A 38 27.51 18.59 23.46
N VAL A 39 26.95 18.94 22.31
CA VAL A 39 27.58 18.77 20.99
C VAL A 39 28.85 19.62 20.88
N LEU A 40 28.83 20.89 21.32
CA LEU A 40 30.02 21.74 21.33
C LEU A 40 31.13 21.20 22.24
N ARG A 41 30.78 20.58 23.35
CA ARG A 41 31.78 19.89 24.20
C ARG A 41 32.34 18.64 23.51
N GLN A 42 31.49 17.83 22.88
CA GLN A 42 31.90 16.61 22.19
C GLN A 42 32.78 16.90 20.97
N ILE A 43 32.58 18.02 20.29
CA ILE A 43 33.49 18.48 19.21
C ILE A 43 34.86 18.81 19.77
N ARG A 44 34.98 19.36 20.97
CA ARG A 44 36.26 19.71 21.62
C ARG A 44 36.93 18.55 22.33
N ASP A 45 36.16 17.63 22.84
CA ASP A 45 36.57 16.41 23.54
C ASP A 45 35.76 15.21 23.03
N PRO A 46 36.31 14.44 22.06
CA PRO A 46 35.63 13.25 21.50
C PRO A 46 35.31 12.17 22.53
N GLY A 47 35.95 12.18 23.69
CA GLY A 47 35.65 11.27 24.80
C GLY A 47 34.49 11.72 25.71
N TYR A 48 33.98 12.94 25.51
CA TYR A 48 32.88 13.46 26.29
C TYR A 48 31.54 12.83 25.87
N HIS A 49 30.86 12.21 26.85
CA HIS A 49 29.51 11.66 26.67
C HIS A 49 28.57 12.20 27.75
N VAL A 50 27.39 12.66 27.33
CA VAL A 50 26.32 13.07 28.26
C VAL A 50 25.75 11.83 28.92
N ARG A 51 25.89 11.70 30.23
CA ARG A 51 25.18 10.70 31.00
C ARG A 51 23.90 11.32 31.57
N ARG A 52 22.75 10.89 31.05
CA ARG A 52 21.45 11.26 31.60
C ARG A 52 21.07 10.32 32.75
N LYS A 53 20.38 10.87 33.73
CA LYS A 53 19.75 10.05 34.79
C LYS A 53 18.62 9.25 34.11
N LEU A 54 18.66 7.93 34.31
CA LEU A 54 17.55 7.08 33.93
C LEU A 54 16.37 7.35 34.90
N PRO A 55 15.11 7.26 34.40
CA PRO A 55 13.96 7.34 35.27
C PRO A 55 14.07 6.24 36.34
N SER A 56 13.67 6.55 37.59
CA SER A 56 13.64 5.56 38.66
C SER A 56 12.67 4.45 38.27
N ALA A 57 13.16 3.22 38.18
CA ALA A 57 12.43 2.04 37.75
C ALA A 57 11.11 1.89 38.54
N SER A 58 10.00 2.18 37.89
CA SER A 58 8.71 1.65 38.31
C SER A 58 8.63 0.22 37.75
N VAL A 59 8.33 -0.72 38.63
CA VAL A 59 8.21 -2.17 38.48
C VAL A 59 8.20 -2.70 37.04
N PRO A 60 9.12 -3.60 36.65
CA PRO A 60 9.11 -4.23 35.33
C PRO A 60 7.80 -5.00 35.15
N ARG A 61 7.04 -4.69 34.08
CA ARG A 61 6.11 -5.68 33.56
C ARG A 61 6.96 -6.83 33.03
N GLU A 62 6.72 -8.03 33.51
CA GLU A 62 7.27 -9.25 32.92
C GLU A 62 6.79 -9.32 31.45
N THR A 63 7.65 -8.92 30.52
CA THR A 63 7.44 -9.07 29.07
C THR A 63 7.94 -10.41 28.60
N THR A 64 7.49 -11.48 29.23
CA THR A 64 7.62 -12.84 28.75
C THR A 64 6.23 -13.40 28.55
N GLY A 65 5.58 -13.00 27.46
CA GLY A 65 4.28 -13.57 27.16
C GLY A 65 3.85 -13.21 25.75
N THR A 66 3.63 -14.23 24.93
CA THR A 66 2.69 -14.15 23.82
C THR A 66 1.45 -13.37 24.29
N MET A 67 1.01 -12.38 23.48
CA MET A 67 -0.19 -11.59 23.78
C MET A 67 -1.33 -12.52 24.21
N PRO A 68 -2.08 -12.20 25.27
CA PRO A 68 -3.16 -13.05 25.72
C PRO A 68 -4.21 -13.16 24.60
N VAL A 69 -4.44 -14.39 24.14
CA VAL A 69 -5.50 -14.71 23.18
C VAL A 69 -6.70 -15.15 24.00
N PHE A 70 -7.75 -14.34 23.98
CA PHE A 70 -9.02 -14.70 24.64
C PHE A 70 -9.83 -15.58 23.70
N LYS A 71 -10.48 -16.59 24.28
CA LYS A 71 -11.43 -17.47 23.59
C LYS A 71 -12.76 -17.39 24.29
N ALA A 72 -13.85 -17.53 23.55
CA ALA A 72 -15.18 -17.51 24.08
C ALA A 72 -15.35 -18.46 25.28
N ARG A 73 -15.95 -17.97 26.35
CA ARG A 73 -16.40 -18.79 27.47
C ARG A 73 -17.90 -19.07 27.28
N GLY A 74 -18.22 -20.30 26.88
CA GLY A 74 -19.59 -20.74 26.71
C GLY A 74 -20.15 -20.66 25.29
N ILE A 75 -21.44 -20.95 25.17
CA ILE A 75 -22.21 -20.90 23.91
C ILE A 75 -22.79 -19.49 23.78
N ALA A 76 -22.87 -18.98 22.53
CA ALA A 76 -23.55 -17.71 22.27
C ALA A 76 -24.98 -17.72 22.87
N THR A 77 -25.40 -16.58 23.42
CA THR A 77 -26.78 -16.40 23.86
C THR A 77 -27.74 -16.49 22.67
N ALA A 78 -29.04 -16.72 22.94
CA ALA A 78 -30.05 -16.77 21.88
C ALA A 78 -30.05 -15.51 20.98
N ASP A 79 -29.60 -14.36 21.52
CA ASP A 79 -29.49 -13.07 20.82
C ASP A 79 -28.11 -12.85 20.15
N GLY A 80 -27.26 -13.89 20.08
CA GLY A 80 -25.97 -13.85 19.37
C GLY A 80 -24.82 -13.19 20.13
N TRP A 81 -24.96 -12.87 21.43
CA TRP A 81 -23.89 -12.32 22.25
C TRP A 81 -22.95 -13.43 22.76
N ILE A 82 -21.67 -13.16 22.69
CA ILE A 82 -20.59 -14.07 23.07
C ILE A 82 -19.77 -13.39 24.15
N ASP A 83 -19.54 -14.11 25.24
CA ASP A 83 -18.67 -13.67 26.35
C ASP A 83 -17.20 -13.75 25.91
N ALA A 84 -16.56 -12.60 25.74
CA ALA A 84 -15.19 -12.49 25.24
C ALA A 84 -14.15 -12.53 26.37
N CYS A 85 -14.23 -11.61 27.35
CA CYS A 85 -13.24 -11.49 28.41
C CYS A 85 -13.78 -10.68 29.60
N GLU A 86 -12.97 -10.56 30.66
CA GLU A 86 -13.23 -9.62 31.76
C GLU A 86 -12.86 -8.19 31.36
N VAL A 87 -13.61 -7.21 31.86
CA VAL A 87 -13.34 -5.77 31.60
C VAL A 87 -11.89 -5.42 32.00
N GLY A 88 -11.43 -5.93 33.16
CA GLY A 88 -10.08 -5.68 33.66
C GLY A 88 -8.96 -6.36 32.84
N ALA A 89 -9.30 -7.26 31.92
CA ALA A 89 -8.31 -7.91 31.05
C ALA A 89 -7.85 -6.99 29.91
N ILE A 90 -8.58 -5.89 29.65
CA ILE A 90 -8.21 -4.89 28.64
C ILE A 90 -7.80 -3.62 29.40
N PRO A 91 -6.51 -3.24 29.39
CA PRO A 91 -6.07 -1.97 29.94
C PRO A 91 -6.72 -0.76 29.26
N LEU A 92 -6.73 0.40 29.90
CA LEU A 92 -7.16 1.63 29.23
C LEU A 92 -6.20 1.97 28.08
N GLU A 93 -6.77 2.46 26.98
CA GLU A 93 -6.06 2.81 25.75
C GLU A 93 -5.27 1.61 25.17
N ASP A 94 -5.91 0.43 25.16
CA ASP A 94 -5.29 -0.81 24.73
C ASP A 94 -6.25 -1.69 23.90
N VAL A 95 -5.72 -2.77 23.36
CA VAL A 95 -6.43 -3.71 22.49
C VAL A 95 -6.04 -5.15 22.83
N VAL A 96 -7.01 -6.07 22.74
CA VAL A 96 -6.74 -7.50 22.94
C VAL A 96 -7.26 -8.31 21.76
N ARG A 97 -6.65 -9.48 21.57
CA ARG A 97 -7.08 -10.47 20.59
C ARG A 97 -8.16 -11.38 21.16
N PHE A 98 -9.23 -11.54 20.39
CA PHE A 98 -10.31 -12.49 20.67
C PHE A 98 -10.51 -13.42 19.49
N ASP A 99 -10.49 -14.74 19.72
CA ASP A 99 -10.68 -15.76 18.68
C ASP A 99 -11.97 -16.55 18.93
N HIS A 100 -12.81 -16.70 17.91
CA HIS A 100 -14.03 -17.48 17.97
C HIS A 100 -14.34 -18.15 16.62
N ASN A 101 -14.63 -19.46 16.63
CA ASN A 101 -15.02 -20.25 15.45
C ASN A 101 -14.09 -20.06 14.23
N GLY A 102 -12.77 -20.04 14.47
CA GLY A 102 -11.76 -19.88 13.41
C GLY A 102 -11.61 -18.45 12.87
N GLN A 103 -12.37 -17.50 13.40
CA GLN A 103 -12.23 -16.07 13.12
C GLN A 103 -11.49 -15.37 14.27
N THR A 104 -10.89 -14.23 13.97
CA THR A 104 -10.15 -13.44 14.95
C THR A 104 -10.60 -11.99 14.93
N PHE A 105 -10.70 -11.40 16.12
CA PHE A 105 -11.23 -10.06 16.36
C PHE A 105 -10.28 -9.27 17.22
N ALA A 106 -10.34 -7.94 17.12
CA ALA A 106 -9.66 -7.01 18.02
C ALA A 106 -10.72 -6.31 18.87
N ILE A 107 -10.56 -6.36 20.20
CA ILE A 107 -11.43 -5.68 21.15
C ILE A 107 -10.62 -4.56 21.81
N TYR A 108 -11.13 -3.35 21.74
CA TYR A 108 -10.47 -2.12 22.15
C TYR A 108 -11.12 -1.56 23.41
N ARG A 109 -10.30 -0.93 24.26
CA ARG A 109 -10.77 -0.09 25.36
C ARG A 109 -10.08 1.27 25.24
N THR A 110 -10.88 2.32 25.09
CA THR A 110 -10.34 3.68 25.00
C THR A 110 -9.91 4.22 26.36
N LYS A 111 -9.22 5.36 26.36
CA LYS A 111 -8.88 6.09 27.61
C LYS A 111 -10.12 6.54 28.39
N ASP A 112 -11.25 6.72 27.68
CA ASP A 112 -12.53 7.19 28.25
C ASP A 112 -13.41 6.00 28.69
N ASP A 113 -12.83 4.77 28.78
CA ASP A 113 -13.50 3.53 29.19
C ASP A 113 -14.61 3.06 28.25
N GLU A 114 -14.57 3.46 26.99
CA GLU A 114 -15.45 2.98 25.93
C GLU A 114 -14.88 1.72 25.28
N PHE A 115 -15.76 0.78 24.89
CA PHE A 115 -15.37 -0.47 24.26
C PHE A 115 -15.82 -0.54 22.82
N TYR A 116 -14.96 -1.04 21.94
CA TYR A 116 -15.22 -1.25 20.51
C TYR A 116 -14.65 -2.61 20.07
N ALA A 117 -15.17 -3.15 18.97
CA ALA A 117 -14.63 -4.37 18.38
C ALA A 117 -14.65 -4.29 16.85
N THR A 118 -13.58 -4.81 16.25
CA THR A 118 -13.44 -4.92 14.79
C THR A 118 -12.90 -6.28 14.37
N ASP A 119 -12.82 -6.52 13.05
CA ASP A 119 -11.97 -7.60 12.54
C ASP A 119 -10.58 -7.52 13.15
N GLY A 120 -9.99 -8.67 13.52
CA GLY A 120 -8.68 -8.72 14.16
C GLY A 120 -7.52 -8.51 13.20
N ILE A 121 -7.72 -8.67 11.88
CA ILE A 121 -6.66 -8.64 10.87
C ILE A 121 -6.70 -7.33 10.11
N CYS A 122 -5.55 -6.66 10.07
CA CYS A 122 -5.34 -5.45 9.25
C CYS A 122 -5.62 -5.74 7.77
N THR A 123 -6.50 -4.95 7.17
CA THR A 123 -6.92 -5.13 5.77
C THR A 123 -5.80 -4.90 4.75
N HIS A 124 -4.71 -4.22 5.14
CA HIS A 124 -3.55 -3.97 4.26
C HIS A 124 -2.51 -5.10 4.30
N GLY A 125 -2.05 -5.50 5.49
CA GLY A 125 -0.82 -6.29 5.62
C GLY A 125 -0.91 -7.59 6.40
N ASN A 126 -2.11 -8.09 6.71
CA ASN A 126 -2.36 -9.34 7.47
C ASN A 126 -1.70 -9.40 8.86
N ALA A 127 -1.32 -8.25 9.45
CA ALA A 127 -0.92 -8.21 10.86
C ALA A 127 -2.16 -8.22 11.75
N HIS A 128 -2.06 -8.82 12.92
CA HIS A 128 -3.13 -8.74 13.89
C HIS A 128 -3.16 -7.35 14.55
N LEU A 129 -4.33 -6.70 14.55
CA LEU A 129 -4.47 -5.33 15.08
C LEU A 129 -4.24 -5.25 16.59
N ALA A 130 -4.39 -6.37 17.33
CA ALA A 130 -4.02 -6.41 18.73
C ALA A 130 -2.51 -6.21 18.98
N GLU A 131 -1.67 -6.34 17.97
CA GLU A 131 -0.24 -6.00 18.01
C GLU A 131 0.02 -4.51 17.75
N GLY A 132 -1.03 -3.73 17.52
CA GLY A 132 -0.97 -2.31 17.21
C GLY A 132 -1.12 -1.41 18.43
N PHE A 133 -1.29 -0.11 18.16
CA PHE A 133 -1.39 0.92 19.20
C PHE A 133 -2.72 1.65 19.11
N VAL A 134 -3.45 1.68 20.22
CA VAL A 134 -4.68 2.48 20.37
C VAL A 134 -4.30 3.89 20.80
N THR A 135 -4.84 4.89 20.11
CA THR A 135 -4.73 6.30 20.48
C THR A 135 -6.08 6.96 20.31
N GLY A 136 -6.78 7.19 21.41
CA GLY A 136 -8.16 7.68 21.40
C GLY A 136 -9.08 6.68 20.69
N ARG A 137 -9.67 7.06 19.55
CA ARG A 137 -10.53 6.21 18.72
C ARG A 137 -9.83 5.66 17.47
N LEU A 138 -8.51 5.65 17.44
CA LEU A 138 -7.72 5.13 16.35
C LEU A 138 -6.90 3.93 16.78
N ILE A 139 -6.84 2.89 15.93
CA ILE A 139 -5.85 1.81 15.99
C ILE A 139 -4.80 2.00 14.91
N GLU A 140 -3.53 2.02 15.28
CA GLU A 140 -2.40 2.01 14.35
C GLU A 140 -1.83 0.59 14.24
N CYS A 141 -1.80 0.06 13.02
CA CYS A 141 -1.26 -1.27 12.74
C CYS A 141 0.26 -1.29 12.93
N SER A 142 0.79 -2.26 13.67
CA SER A 142 2.21 -2.42 13.99
C SER A 142 3.11 -2.64 12.76
N LYS A 143 2.55 -3.16 11.67
CA LYS A 143 3.35 -3.60 10.52
C LYS A 143 3.73 -2.46 9.56
N HIS A 144 2.77 -1.58 9.23
CA HIS A 144 3.01 -0.50 8.26
C HIS A 144 2.37 0.83 8.70
N ASN A 145 2.01 0.99 9.96
CA ASN A 145 1.45 2.22 10.55
C ASN A 145 0.16 2.73 9.90
N GLY A 146 -0.57 1.89 9.14
CA GLY A 146 -1.91 2.20 8.67
C GLY A 146 -2.84 2.38 9.87
N ARG A 147 -3.74 3.37 9.83
CA ARG A 147 -4.67 3.66 10.93
C ARG A 147 -6.11 3.41 10.52
N PHE A 148 -6.90 2.96 11.48
CA PHE A 148 -8.34 2.79 11.36
C PHE A 148 -9.06 3.47 12.52
N ASP A 149 -10.22 4.03 12.24
CA ASP A 149 -11.16 4.45 13.27
C ASP A 149 -11.87 3.20 13.83
N ILE A 150 -11.72 2.95 15.13
CA ILE A 150 -12.25 1.73 15.78
C ILE A 150 -13.77 1.76 15.97
N THR A 151 -14.41 2.91 15.79
CA THR A 151 -15.86 3.08 15.94
C THR A 151 -16.61 2.74 14.67
N SER A 152 -16.03 3.09 13.52
CA SER A 152 -16.62 2.90 12.19
C SER A 152 -15.90 1.86 11.33
N GLY A 153 -14.71 1.43 11.74
CA GLY A 153 -13.83 0.58 10.93
C GLY A 153 -13.16 1.33 9.78
N ALA A 154 -13.47 2.59 9.55
CA ALA A 154 -12.98 3.34 8.40
C ALA A 154 -11.46 3.54 8.44
N PRO A 155 -10.77 3.46 7.28
CA PRO A 155 -9.35 3.76 7.20
C PRO A 155 -9.14 5.27 7.45
N ALA A 156 -8.21 5.58 8.36
CA ALA A 156 -7.88 6.95 8.77
C ALA A 156 -6.49 7.40 8.28
N ARG A 157 -5.62 6.45 7.92
CA ARG A 157 -4.28 6.75 7.37
C ARG A 157 -3.78 5.59 6.49
N MET A 158 -3.23 5.95 5.34
CA MET A 158 -2.49 5.04 4.47
C MET A 158 -1.38 4.27 5.22
N PRO A 159 -1.09 3.03 4.84
CA PRO A 159 -1.62 2.27 3.71
C PRO A 159 -2.93 1.53 4.01
N ALA A 160 -3.61 1.80 5.13
CA ALA A 160 -4.95 1.31 5.39
C ALA A 160 -5.94 2.03 4.45
N CYS A 161 -6.65 1.28 3.63
CA CYS A 161 -7.61 1.83 2.65
C CYS A 161 -8.91 1.05 2.56
N ALA A 162 -8.96 -0.16 3.09
CA ALA A 162 -10.18 -0.94 3.21
C ALA A 162 -10.68 -0.90 4.65
N ALA A 163 -11.97 -0.64 4.86
CA ALA A 163 -12.56 -0.62 6.18
C ALA A 163 -12.50 -2.00 6.87
N LEU A 164 -12.44 -1.98 8.19
CA LEU A 164 -12.66 -3.13 9.05
C LEU A 164 -14.16 -3.29 9.28
N CYS A 165 -14.64 -4.53 9.41
CA CYS A 165 -15.98 -4.76 9.96
C CYS A 165 -15.98 -4.39 11.44
N THR A 166 -17.04 -3.74 11.91
CA THR A 166 -17.29 -3.44 13.32
C THR A 166 -18.33 -4.38 13.89
N TYR A 167 -18.24 -4.64 15.18
CA TYR A 167 -19.13 -5.55 15.89
C TYR A 167 -19.70 -4.87 17.12
N PRO A 168 -21.03 -4.99 17.38
CA PRO A 168 -21.63 -4.49 18.59
C PRO A 168 -20.94 -5.09 19.83
N ILE A 169 -20.70 -4.26 20.82
CA ILE A 169 -20.08 -4.65 22.07
C ILE A 169 -20.92 -4.11 23.24
N LYS A 170 -20.95 -4.85 24.33
CA LYS A 170 -21.55 -4.41 25.60
C LYS A 170 -20.74 -4.91 26.79
N THR A 171 -20.88 -4.22 27.91
CA THR A 171 -20.30 -4.64 29.17
C THR A 171 -21.40 -4.91 30.19
N GLU A 172 -21.37 -6.07 30.79
CA GLU A 172 -22.31 -6.49 31.85
C GLU A 172 -21.57 -7.33 32.90
N HIS A 173 -21.86 -7.11 34.18
CA HIS A 173 -21.30 -7.91 35.30
C HIS A 173 -19.76 -8.05 35.23
N ASN A 174 -19.06 -6.95 34.94
CA ASN A 174 -17.59 -6.91 34.74
C ASN A 174 -17.08 -7.80 33.60
N ARG A 175 -17.92 -8.11 32.61
CA ARG A 175 -17.57 -8.90 31.42
C ARG A 175 -17.83 -8.09 30.15
N VAL A 176 -17.03 -8.37 29.14
CA VAL A 176 -17.17 -7.81 27.78
C VAL A 176 -17.82 -8.84 26.88
N TYR A 177 -18.90 -8.46 26.22
CA TYR A 177 -19.63 -9.30 25.26
C TYR A 177 -19.57 -8.69 23.87
N ILE A 178 -19.36 -9.54 22.87
CA ILE A 178 -19.36 -9.16 21.43
C ILE A 178 -20.51 -9.87 20.72
N ASN A 179 -21.18 -9.16 19.80
CA ASN A 179 -22.23 -9.76 18.96
C ASN A 179 -21.72 -9.96 17.53
N LEU A 180 -21.50 -11.20 17.13
CA LEU A 180 -21.01 -11.56 15.80
C LEU A 180 -22.13 -11.79 14.77
N SER A 181 -23.39 -11.77 15.18
CA SER A 181 -24.55 -11.96 14.29
C SER A 181 -24.95 -10.66 13.57
N ALA A 182 -24.64 -9.50 14.15
CA ALA A 182 -24.92 -8.19 13.58
C ALA A 182 -23.68 -7.70 12.80
N THR A 183 -23.48 -8.23 11.61
CA THR A 183 -22.39 -7.77 10.74
C THR A 183 -22.87 -6.67 9.81
N GLU A 184 -22.18 -5.54 9.79
CA GLU A 184 -22.24 -4.58 8.70
C GLU A 184 -21.88 -5.27 7.37
N PRO A 185 -22.34 -4.75 6.21
CA PRO A 185 -22.09 -5.39 4.92
C PRO A 185 -20.61 -5.58 4.70
N ARG A 186 -20.18 -6.85 4.58
CA ARG A 186 -18.80 -7.21 4.25
C ARG A 186 -18.46 -6.69 2.87
N THR A 187 -17.23 -6.20 2.69
CA THR A 187 -16.73 -5.87 1.35
C THR A 187 -16.91 -7.07 0.42
N PRO A 188 -17.52 -6.90 -0.74
CA PRO A 188 -17.82 -8.00 -1.64
C PRO A 188 -16.57 -8.78 -2.04
N VAL A 189 -16.70 -10.10 -2.09
CA VAL A 189 -15.67 -11.01 -2.60
C VAL A 189 -16.15 -11.54 -3.95
N TYR A 190 -15.32 -11.39 -4.96
CA TYR A 190 -15.57 -11.84 -6.32
C TYR A 190 -14.66 -13.01 -6.65
N THR A 191 -15.17 -14.01 -7.36
CA THR A 191 -14.34 -15.05 -7.98
C THR A 191 -14.35 -14.83 -9.47
N LEU A 192 -13.18 -14.55 -10.05
CA LEU A 192 -13.05 -14.27 -11.48
C LEU A 192 -12.15 -15.32 -12.14
N ARG A 193 -12.37 -15.53 -13.44
CA ARG A 193 -11.57 -16.43 -14.27
C ARG A 193 -10.47 -15.65 -14.98
N VAL A 194 -9.27 -16.21 -15.00
CA VAL A 194 -8.15 -15.69 -15.80
C VAL A 194 -8.49 -15.86 -17.29
N ALA A 195 -8.58 -14.77 -18.01
CA ALA A 195 -8.76 -14.75 -19.46
C ALA A 195 -7.40 -14.81 -20.18
N SER A 196 -6.41 -14.05 -19.69
CA SER A 196 -5.03 -14.08 -20.17
C SER A 196 -4.07 -13.57 -19.10
N ASN A 197 -2.78 -13.89 -19.25
CA ASN A 197 -1.71 -13.45 -18.34
C ASN A 197 -0.38 -13.34 -19.11
N GLU A 198 -0.20 -12.25 -19.84
CA GLU A 198 0.87 -12.09 -20.83
C GLU A 198 1.87 -11.00 -20.42
N ASN A 199 3.13 -11.17 -20.81
CA ASN A 199 4.13 -10.13 -20.59
C ASN A 199 3.85 -8.91 -21.47
N VAL A 200 3.81 -7.74 -20.87
CA VAL A 200 3.74 -6.43 -21.53
C VAL A 200 5.07 -5.66 -21.41
N ALA A 201 5.91 -6.04 -20.48
CA ALA A 201 7.28 -5.58 -20.31
C ALA A 201 8.12 -6.71 -19.68
N THR A 202 9.44 -6.53 -19.58
CA THR A 202 10.36 -7.59 -19.12
C THR A 202 9.94 -8.19 -17.77
N PHE A 203 9.52 -7.33 -16.85
CA PHE A 203 9.14 -7.73 -15.49
C PHE A 203 7.69 -7.41 -15.16
N ILE A 204 6.84 -7.17 -16.16
CA ILE A 204 5.41 -6.83 -15.95
C ILE A 204 4.55 -7.71 -16.85
N LYS A 205 3.55 -8.35 -16.24
CA LYS A 205 2.46 -9.01 -16.94
C LYS A 205 1.17 -8.20 -16.85
N GLU A 206 0.38 -8.25 -17.94
CA GLU A 206 -1.02 -7.89 -17.92
C GLU A 206 -1.84 -9.12 -17.57
N LEU A 207 -2.39 -9.15 -16.36
CA LEU A 207 -3.35 -10.17 -15.91
C LEU A 207 -4.75 -9.66 -16.25
N VAL A 208 -5.46 -10.41 -17.11
CA VAL A 208 -6.83 -10.10 -17.51
C VAL A 208 -7.78 -11.09 -16.86
N LEU A 209 -8.77 -10.57 -16.13
CA LEU A 209 -9.77 -11.37 -15.43
C LEU A 209 -11.17 -11.09 -16.01
N ALA A 210 -11.92 -12.16 -16.23
CA ALA A 210 -13.30 -12.12 -16.70
C ALA A 210 -14.24 -12.66 -15.62
N PRO A 211 -15.52 -12.22 -15.56
CA PRO A 211 -16.50 -12.81 -14.66
C PRO A 211 -16.71 -14.29 -14.96
N MET A 212 -17.13 -15.04 -13.97
CA MET A 212 -17.69 -16.36 -14.19
C MET A 212 -19.03 -16.23 -14.89
N ASP A 213 -19.50 -17.31 -15.52
CA ASP A 213 -20.73 -17.28 -16.29
C ASP A 213 -21.94 -16.84 -15.41
N GLY A 214 -22.57 -15.76 -15.83
CA GLY A 214 -23.72 -15.16 -15.13
C GLY A 214 -23.38 -14.15 -14.03
N ASP A 215 -22.10 -13.97 -13.69
CA ASP A 215 -21.68 -13.03 -12.65
C ASP A 215 -21.46 -11.62 -13.21
N ALA A 216 -21.67 -10.61 -12.37
CA ALA A 216 -21.34 -9.23 -12.67
C ALA A 216 -19.92 -8.89 -12.20
N LEU A 217 -19.25 -8.00 -12.92
CA LEU A 217 -18.01 -7.39 -12.45
C LEU A 217 -18.28 -6.39 -11.32
N PRO A 218 -17.30 -6.17 -10.42
CA PRO A 218 -17.38 -5.09 -9.44
C PRO A 218 -17.56 -3.73 -10.14
N SER A 219 -18.45 -2.90 -9.62
CA SER A 219 -18.50 -1.49 -10.00
C SER A 219 -17.37 -0.75 -9.29
N TYR A 220 -16.60 0.08 -10.00
CA TYR A 220 -15.48 0.81 -9.44
C TYR A 220 -15.28 2.15 -10.17
N GLU A 221 -14.50 3.03 -9.55
CA GLU A 221 -14.07 4.30 -10.15
C GLU A 221 -12.63 4.18 -10.69
N PRO A 222 -12.28 4.91 -11.78
CA PRO A 222 -10.91 4.94 -12.28
C PRO A 222 -9.90 5.31 -11.19
N GLY A 223 -8.78 4.58 -11.14
CA GLY A 223 -7.74 4.76 -10.12
C GLY A 223 -7.89 3.87 -8.88
N GLN A 224 -9.02 3.19 -8.72
CA GLN A 224 -9.21 2.21 -7.66
C GLN A 224 -8.44 0.91 -7.93
N TYR A 225 -8.27 0.11 -6.87
CA TYR A 225 -7.60 -1.19 -6.89
C TYR A 225 -8.47 -2.30 -6.31
N MET A 226 -8.09 -3.54 -6.60
CA MET A 226 -8.63 -4.74 -5.96
C MET A 226 -7.54 -5.42 -5.13
N GLN A 227 -7.97 -6.11 -4.10
CA GLN A 227 -7.12 -6.97 -3.30
C GLN A 227 -7.26 -8.42 -3.77
N LEU A 228 -6.21 -8.98 -4.36
CA LEU A 228 -6.14 -10.37 -4.78
C LEU A 228 -5.82 -11.27 -3.60
N GLU A 229 -6.59 -12.36 -3.45
CA GLU A 229 -6.34 -13.40 -2.46
C GLU A 229 -5.45 -14.50 -3.06
N ILE A 230 -4.26 -14.65 -2.51
CA ILE A 230 -3.28 -15.66 -2.87
C ILE A 230 -3.43 -16.81 -1.89
N PRO A 231 -3.87 -18.00 -2.33
CA PRO A 231 -3.97 -19.18 -1.46
C PRO A 231 -2.59 -19.65 -1.01
N PRO A 232 -2.50 -20.50 0.02
CA PRO A 232 -1.27 -21.22 0.29
C PRO A 232 -0.84 -22.05 -0.95
N TYR A 233 0.45 -22.03 -1.26
CA TYR A 233 1.03 -22.85 -2.32
C TYR A 233 2.41 -23.35 -1.91
N GLY A 234 2.79 -24.53 -2.39
CA GLY A 234 4.13 -25.08 -2.19
C GLY A 234 5.21 -24.26 -2.89
N GLU A 235 6.40 -24.83 -3.03
CA GLU A 235 7.46 -24.16 -3.78
C GLU A 235 7.05 -24.00 -5.26
N LEU A 236 7.08 -22.76 -5.74
CA LEU A 236 6.85 -22.39 -7.11
C LEU A 236 8.14 -21.78 -7.69
N SER A 237 8.78 -22.53 -8.57
CA SER A 237 9.98 -22.07 -9.28
C SER A 237 9.61 -21.18 -10.45
N PHE A 238 10.40 -20.12 -10.68
CA PHE A 238 10.22 -19.26 -11.85
C PHE A 238 10.43 -19.97 -13.18
N SER A 239 11.16 -21.11 -13.20
CA SER A 239 11.28 -21.98 -14.37
C SER A 239 9.94 -22.56 -14.85
N GLN A 240 8.90 -22.58 -14.00
CA GLN A 240 7.54 -23.02 -14.32
C GLN A 240 6.66 -21.89 -14.87
N ILE A 241 7.13 -20.64 -14.80
CA ILE A 241 6.41 -19.45 -15.25
C ILE A 241 6.65 -19.28 -16.75
N THR A 242 5.57 -19.14 -17.51
CA THR A 242 5.67 -18.82 -18.93
C THR A 242 6.03 -17.33 -19.10
N VAL A 243 7.11 -17.07 -19.81
CA VAL A 243 7.58 -15.74 -20.18
C VAL A 243 7.84 -15.74 -21.69
N ASN A 244 7.22 -14.84 -22.41
CA ASN A 244 7.31 -14.76 -23.88
C ASN A 244 8.59 -14.05 -24.33
N GLU A 245 9.08 -14.38 -25.53
CA GLU A 245 10.12 -13.57 -26.16
C GLU A 245 9.57 -12.18 -26.56
N PRO A 246 10.36 -11.12 -26.49
CA PRO A 246 11.82 -11.12 -26.22
C PRO A 246 12.18 -11.12 -24.72
N PHE A 247 11.23 -11.06 -23.81
CA PHE A 247 11.43 -10.92 -22.35
C PHE A 247 12.15 -12.13 -21.74
N ALA A 248 11.84 -13.34 -22.21
CA ALA A 248 12.48 -14.56 -21.73
C ALA A 248 14.00 -14.56 -21.95
N LYS A 249 14.49 -13.93 -23.03
CA LYS A 249 15.94 -13.77 -23.28
C LYS A 249 16.60 -12.97 -22.14
N VAL A 250 15.98 -11.89 -21.68
CA VAL A 250 16.49 -11.08 -20.58
C VAL A 250 16.45 -11.85 -19.27
N TRP A 251 15.36 -12.60 -19.00
CA TRP A 251 15.25 -13.43 -17.81
C TRP A 251 16.35 -14.50 -17.75
N ARG A 252 16.68 -15.15 -18.87
CA ARG A 252 17.82 -16.10 -18.93
C ARG A 252 19.16 -15.40 -18.66
N ALA A 253 19.40 -14.26 -19.30
CA ALA A 253 20.65 -13.51 -19.17
C ALA A 253 20.92 -13.03 -17.72
N HIS A 254 19.87 -12.76 -16.96
CA HIS A 254 19.95 -12.28 -15.59
C HIS A 254 19.60 -13.34 -14.53
N HIS A 255 19.56 -14.61 -14.89
CA HIS A 255 19.25 -15.73 -13.99
C HIS A 255 17.93 -15.55 -13.22
N VAL A 256 16.95 -14.87 -13.81
CA VAL A 256 15.65 -14.60 -13.15
C VAL A 256 14.86 -15.91 -12.95
N PHE A 257 15.01 -16.86 -13.88
CA PHE A 257 14.36 -18.19 -13.79
C PHE A 257 14.84 -19.05 -12.60
N ASP A 258 15.96 -18.71 -11.99
CA ASP A 258 16.52 -19.45 -10.85
C ASP A 258 15.82 -19.13 -9.53
N ASN A 259 14.96 -18.12 -9.52
CA ASN A 259 14.21 -17.72 -8.33
C ASN A 259 13.03 -18.64 -8.03
N ARG A 260 12.56 -18.55 -6.80
CA ARG A 260 11.40 -19.29 -6.31
C ARG A 260 10.66 -18.50 -5.23
N ALA A 261 9.44 -18.91 -4.94
CA ALA A 261 8.68 -18.44 -3.79
C ALA A 261 7.76 -19.55 -3.27
N ARG A 262 7.33 -19.43 -2.01
CA ARG A 262 6.33 -20.30 -1.40
C ARG A 262 5.42 -19.49 -0.46
N SER A 263 4.26 -20.01 -0.15
CA SER A 263 3.36 -19.42 0.84
C SER A 263 2.66 -20.51 1.64
N ASP A 264 2.87 -20.50 2.95
CA ASP A 264 2.24 -21.45 3.87
C ASP A 264 0.87 -20.97 4.36
N SER A 265 0.49 -19.73 4.03
CA SER A 265 -0.78 -19.11 4.46
C SER A 265 -1.41 -18.30 3.34
N VAL A 266 -2.71 -17.98 3.50
CA VAL A 266 -3.38 -17.03 2.62
C VAL A 266 -2.74 -15.65 2.74
N VAL A 267 -2.39 -15.07 1.60
CA VAL A 267 -1.80 -13.72 1.49
C VAL A 267 -2.70 -12.86 0.63
N ARG A 268 -2.86 -11.57 0.96
CA ARG A 268 -3.59 -10.60 0.15
C ARG A 268 -2.66 -9.52 -0.34
N ARG A 269 -2.83 -9.12 -1.62
CA ARG A 269 -2.03 -8.07 -2.27
C ARG A 269 -2.91 -7.17 -3.09
N ASN A 270 -2.64 -5.88 -2.98
CA ASN A 270 -3.36 -4.84 -3.70
C ASN A 270 -2.77 -4.66 -5.10
N TYR A 271 -3.64 -4.56 -6.11
CA TYR A 271 -3.27 -4.27 -7.48
C TYR A 271 -4.25 -3.29 -8.09
N SER A 272 -3.73 -2.19 -8.62
CA SER A 272 -4.53 -1.13 -9.24
C SER A 272 -5.14 -1.60 -10.56
N LEU A 273 -6.37 -1.21 -10.81
CA LEU A 273 -7.11 -1.52 -12.03
C LEU A 273 -6.60 -0.66 -13.20
N ALA A 274 -6.30 -1.32 -14.31
CA ALA A 274 -5.83 -0.66 -15.54
C ALA A 274 -6.95 -0.42 -16.57
N THR A 275 -8.18 -0.84 -16.25
CA THR A 275 -9.33 -0.75 -17.15
C THR A 275 -10.18 0.49 -16.91
N ASN A 276 -10.86 0.93 -17.95
CA ASN A 276 -11.95 1.89 -17.89
C ASN A 276 -13.25 1.16 -17.47
N PRO A 277 -13.85 1.50 -16.30
CA PRO A 277 -15.02 0.80 -15.79
C PRO A 277 -16.25 0.89 -16.69
N SER A 278 -16.32 1.93 -17.53
CA SER A 278 -17.48 2.18 -18.40
C SER A 278 -17.47 1.37 -19.70
N LEU A 279 -16.31 0.92 -20.14
CA LEU A 279 -16.14 0.30 -21.46
C LEU A 279 -15.83 -1.20 -21.41
N HIS A 280 -15.17 -1.68 -20.36
CA HIS A 280 -14.62 -3.02 -20.32
C HIS A 280 -15.48 -3.98 -19.52
N ARG A 281 -15.62 -5.21 -20.05
CA ARG A 281 -16.26 -6.34 -19.36
C ARG A 281 -15.24 -7.30 -18.75
N GLN A 282 -14.05 -6.80 -18.49
CA GLN A 282 -12.92 -7.53 -17.91
C GLN A 282 -12.13 -6.57 -17.02
N LEU A 283 -11.48 -7.11 -16.00
CA LEU A 283 -10.54 -6.36 -15.19
C LEU A 283 -9.12 -6.65 -15.68
N LYS A 284 -8.29 -5.60 -15.78
CA LYS A 284 -6.88 -5.72 -16.13
C LYS A 284 -6.02 -5.19 -15.00
N PHE A 285 -4.93 -5.89 -14.76
CA PHE A 285 -3.92 -5.54 -13.77
C PHE A 285 -2.53 -5.60 -14.40
N ASN A 286 -1.71 -4.60 -14.15
CA ASN A 286 -0.30 -4.65 -14.50
C ASN A 286 0.50 -5.07 -13.28
N ILE A 287 0.98 -6.30 -13.27
CA ILE A 287 1.65 -6.90 -12.12
C ILE A 287 3.15 -7.03 -12.41
N ARG A 288 3.98 -6.41 -11.56
CA ARG A 288 5.43 -6.56 -11.61
C ARG A 288 5.85 -7.77 -10.76
N ILE A 289 6.70 -8.63 -11.32
CA ILE A 289 7.34 -9.69 -10.54
C ILE A 289 8.35 -9.09 -9.55
N ALA A 290 8.24 -9.45 -8.29
CA ALA A 290 9.17 -9.04 -7.25
C ALA A 290 10.26 -10.11 -7.10
N THR A 291 11.43 -9.84 -7.66
CA THR A 291 12.63 -10.66 -7.47
C THR A 291 13.31 -10.35 -6.15
N PRO A 292 14.12 -11.26 -5.58
CA PRO A 292 14.95 -10.95 -4.43
C PRO A 292 15.84 -9.72 -4.67
N PRO A 293 16.10 -8.90 -3.64
CA PRO A 293 17.08 -7.82 -3.76
C PRO A 293 18.47 -8.39 -4.11
N ARG A 294 19.24 -7.64 -4.89
CA ARG A 294 20.58 -8.09 -5.30
C ARG A 294 21.45 -8.43 -4.10
N GLY A 295 22.04 -9.63 -4.12
CA GLY A 295 22.96 -10.11 -3.08
C GLY A 295 22.29 -10.60 -1.80
N GLN A 296 20.96 -10.72 -1.77
CA GLN A 296 20.23 -11.33 -0.68
C GLN A 296 19.75 -12.74 -1.08
N ASP A 297 20.02 -13.71 -0.22
CA ASP A 297 19.49 -15.08 -0.35
C ASP A 297 18.14 -15.17 0.35
N CYS A 298 17.08 -14.79 -0.36
CA CYS A 298 15.71 -14.87 0.11
C CYS A 298 14.77 -15.23 -1.04
N ASP A 299 13.58 -15.73 -0.70
CA ASP A 299 12.55 -16.05 -1.67
C ASP A 299 12.03 -14.78 -2.39
N ALA A 300 11.54 -14.96 -3.61
CA ALA A 300 10.87 -13.91 -4.38
C ALA A 300 9.52 -13.51 -3.75
N GLY A 301 8.93 -12.43 -4.24
CA GLY A 301 7.66 -11.93 -3.73
C GLY A 301 6.50 -12.90 -3.93
N VAL A 302 5.91 -13.36 -2.83
CA VAL A 302 4.85 -14.39 -2.79
C VAL A 302 3.67 -14.06 -3.71
N GLY A 303 3.10 -12.85 -3.61
CA GLY A 303 1.89 -12.48 -4.37
C GLY A 303 2.15 -12.35 -5.86
N SER A 304 3.24 -11.68 -6.24
CA SER A 304 3.59 -11.49 -7.65
C SER A 304 3.99 -12.81 -8.33
N THR A 305 4.67 -13.71 -7.62
CA THR A 305 5.02 -15.04 -8.15
C THR A 305 3.76 -15.86 -8.44
N TYR A 306 2.81 -15.90 -7.50
CA TYR A 306 1.54 -16.58 -7.73
C TYR A 306 0.78 -15.97 -8.90
N ALA A 307 0.65 -14.63 -8.94
CA ALA A 307 -0.03 -13.96 -10.04
C ALA A 307 0.61 -14.25 -11.40
N TYR A 308 1.94 -14.33 -11.47
CA TYR A 308 2.67 -14.68 -12.70
C TYR A 308 2.48 -16.13 -13.14
N SER A 309 2.21 -17.05 -12.21
CA SER A 309 2.00 -18.46 -12.49
C SER A 309 0.59 -18.79 -13.02
N LEU A 310 -0.36 -17.88 -12.85
CA LEU A 310 -1.73 -18.06 -13.31
C LEU A 310 -1.81 -18.23 -14.82
N ARG A 311 -2.69 -19.12 -15.26
CA ARG A 311 -2.94 -19.45 -16.67
C ARG A 311 -4.38 -19.19 -17.05
N ALA A 312 -4.65 -19.00 -18.33
CA ALA A 312 -6.02 -18.90 -18.83
C ALA A 312 -6.86 -20.08 -18.36
N GLY A 313 -8.03 -19.81 -17.80
CA GLY A 313 -8.92 -20.79 -17.19
C GLY A 313 -8.82 -20.92 -15.67
N ASP A 314 -7.72 -20.52 -15.05
CA ASP A 314 -7.60 -20.50 -13.59
C ASP A 314 -8.61 -19.51 -12.98
N SER A 315 -8.92 -19.69 -11.71
CA SER A 315 -9.78 -18.76 -10.95
C SER A 315 -9.01 -18.09 -9.82
N ILE A 316 -9.36 -16.84 -9.54
CA ILE A 316 -8.80 -16.06 -8.44
C ILE A 316 -9.88 -15.30 -7.69
N LYS A 317 -9.73 -15.18 -6.38
CA LYS A 317 -10.62 -14.37 -5.54
C LYS A 317 -10.06 -12.97 -5.38
N LEU A 318 -10.98 -12.00 -5.44
CA LEU A 318 -10.69 -10.58 -5.24
C LEU A 318 -11.67 -9.98 -4.26
N THR A 319 -11.21 -9.01 -3.51
CA THR A 319 -12.02 -8.18 -2.61
C THR A 319 -11.86 -6.73 -3.01
N GLY A 320 -12.92 -5.94 -2.96
CA GLY A 320 -12.88 -4.52 -3.31
C GLY A 320 -14.15 -4.07 -4.05
N PRO A 321 -14.12 -2.90 -4.73
CA PRO A 321 -12.95 -2.04 -4.98
C PRO A 321 -12.54 -1.21 -3.75
N PHE A 322 -11.29 -0.72 -3.78
CA PHE A 322 -10.70 0.14 -2.76
C PHE A 322 -9.88 1.26 -3.39
N GLY A 323 -9.49 2.25 -2.58
CA GLY A 323 -8.59 3.31 -2.99
C GLY A 323 -9.27 4.66 -3.24
N GLY A 324 -8.52 5.73 -2.98
CA GLY A 324 -8.97 7.11 -3.12
C GLY A 324 -8.13 7.91 -4.14
N PHE A 325 -7.39 7.23 -5.01
CA PHE A 325 -6.65 7.86 -6.09
C PHE A 325 -7.61 8.15 -7.27
N LEU A 326 -8.47 9.15 -7.08
CA LEU A 326 -9.56 9.47 -8.00
C LEU A 326 -9.28 10.75 -8.78
N ILE A 327 -9.93 10.86 -9.94
CA ILE A 327 -9.89 12.07 -10.77
C ILE A 327 -10.64 13.18 -10.05
N LYS A 328 -9.99 14.32 -9.82
CA LYS A 328 -10.61 15.49 -9.20
C LYS A 328 -11.60 16.14 -10.16
N ASN A 329 -12.73 16.59 -9.62
CA ASN A 329 -13.76 17.25 -10.39
C ASN A 329 -13.47 18.78 -10.49
N THR A 330 -12.52 19.14 -11.35
CA THR A 330 -12.10 20.50 -11.61
C THR A 330 -11.99 20.76 -13.13
N HIS A 331 -11.58 21.98 -13.52
CA HIS A 331 -11.27 22.33 -14.90
C HIS A 331 -9.77 22.59 -15.14
N GLN A 332 -8.92 22.35 -14.12
CA GLN A 332 -7.50 22.60 -14.19
C GLN A 332 -6.80 21.68 -15.21
N GLU A 333 -5.62 22.10 -15.69
CA GLU A 333 -4.74 21.23 -16.46
C GLU A 333 -4.33 20.03 -15.64
N MET A 334 -4.16 18.88 -16.29
CA MET A 334 -3.75 17.64 -15.64
C MET A 334 -2.39 17.17 -16.16
N ILE A 335 -1.45 16.96 -15.25
CA ILE A 335 -0.15 16.38 -15.53
C ILE A 335 -0.07 15.01 -14.87
N TYR A 336 0.04 13.97 -15.69
CA TYR A 336 0.24 12.61 -15.27
C TYR A 336 1.73 12.25 -15.33
N LEU A 337 2.24 11.68 -14.24
CA LEU A 337 3.63 11.20 -14.18
C LEU A 337 3.63 9.74 -13.73
N GLY A 338 4.07 8.84 -14.61
CA GLY A 338 4.03 7.42 -14.39
C GLY A 338 5.35 6.70 -14.62
N GLY A 339 5.46 5.47 -14.05
CA GLY A 339 6.57 4.56 -14.30
C GLY A 339 6.23 3.14 -13.89
N GLY A 340 6.70 2.16 -14.64
CA GLY A 340 6.46 0.75 -14.35
C GLY A 340 4.97 0.41 -14.21
N THR A 341 4.58 -0.26 -13.12
CA THR A 341 3.18 -0.64 -12.85
C THR A 341 2.27 0.53 -12.45
N GLY A 342 2.83 1.72 -12.20
CA GLY A 342 2.04 2.95 -12.11
C GLY A 342 1.25 3.28 -13.36
N MET A 343 1.56 2.60 -14.47
CA MET A 343 0.73 2.59 -15.69
C MET A 343 -0.73 2.21 -15.41
N ALA A 344 -0.99 1.25 -14.52
CA ALA A 344 -2.33 0.70 -14.32
C ALA A 344 -3.38 1.76 -13.94
N PRO A 345 -3.28 2.46 -12.79
CA PRO A 345 -4.29 3.45 -12.41
C PRO A 345 -4.30 4.66 -13.35
N LEU A 346 -3.12 5.06 -13.88
CA LEU A 346 -3.05 6.19 -14.81
C LEU A 346 -3.70 5.86 -16.15
N CYS A 347 -3.55 4.64 -16.67
CA CYS A 347 -4.25 4.16 -17.87
C CYS A 347 -5.78 4.15 -17.65
N SER A 348 -6.24 3.68 -16.50
CA SER A 348 -7.66 3.71 -16.13
C SER A 348 -8.22 5.14 -16.13
N HIS A 349 -7.50 6.11 -15.52
CA HIS A 349 -7.86 7.53 -15.55
C HIS A 349 -7.94 8.08 -16.97
N LEU A 350 -6.85 7.91 -17.74
CA LEU A 350 -6.74 8.49 -19.08
C LEU A 350 -7.78 7.90 -20.04
N SER A 351 -8.00 6.59 -19.99
CA SER A 351 -9.05 5.95 -20.78
C SER A 351 -10.45 6.45 -20.39
N PHE A 352 -10.72 6.65 -19.12
CA PHE A 352 -12.00 7.20 -18.68
C PHE A 352 -12.19 8.65 -19.14
N LEU A 353 -11.15 9.49 -19.00
CA LEU A 353 -11.18 10.90 -19.41
C LEU A 353 -11.45 11.08 -20.92
N PHE A 354 -10.79 10.27 -21.76
CA PHE A 354 -10.83 10.45 -23.20
C PHE A 354 -11.86 9.55 -23.88
N ASP A 355 -11.93 8.27 -23.54
CA ASP A 355 -12.83 7.33 -24.20
C ASP A 355 -14.27 7.37 -23.66
N THR A 356 -14.50 7.92 -22.44
CA THR A 356 -15.83 8.02 -21.82
C THR A 356 -16.31 9.45 -21.63
N GLN A 357 -15.51 10.28 -20.94
CA GLN A 357 -15.92 11.67 -20.64
C GLN A 357 -15.67 12.64 -21.78
N ASN A 358 -14.82 12.28 -22.73
CA ASN A 358 -14.38 13.18 -23.83
C ASN A 358 -13.94 14.54 -23.28
N THR A 359 -13.02 14.54 -22.31
CA THR A 359 -12.62 15.73 -21.55
C THR A 359 -12.04 16.81 -22.47
N ALA A 360 -12.40 18.07 -22.22
CA ALA A 360 -11.79 19.23 -22.86
C ALA A 360 -10.56 19.77 -22.10
N ARG A 361 -10.22 19.20 -20.94
CA ARG A 361 -9.06 19.60 -20.14
C ARG A 361 -7.78 19.32 -20.89
N LYS A 362 -6.79 20.18 -20.75
CA LYS A 362 -5.43 19.90 -21.22
C LYS A 362 -4.80 18.84 -20.34
N VAL A 363 -4.30 17.79 -20.95
CA VAL A 363 -3.73 16.62 -20.27
C VAL A 363 -2.38 16.26 -20.89
N SER A 364 -1.36 16.11 -20.06
CA SER A 364 -0.07 15.56 -20.49
C SER A 364 0.29 14.32 -19.66
N TYR A 365 0.79 13.29 -20.34
CA TYR A 365 1.24 12.06 -19.71
C TYR A 365 2.73 11.84 -19.95
N TRP A 366 3.50 11.90 -18.86
CA TRP A 366 4.93 11.70 -18.82
C TRP A 366 5.21 10.31 -18.22
N TYR A 367 5.78 9.41 -19.05
CA TYR A 367 5.98 8.03 -18.63
C TYR A 367 7.46 7.65 -18.71
N GLY A 368 8.04 7.28 -17.55
CA GLY A 368 9.42 6.84 -17.41
C GLY A 368 9.58 5.33 -17.50
N ALA A 369 10.49 4.89 -18.35
CA ALA A 369 10.95 3.51 -18.44
C ALA A 369 12.48 3.46 -18.52
N ARG A 370 13.10 2.29 -18.28
CA ARG A 370 14.54 2.15 -18.44
C ARG A 370 14.94 2.09 -19.90
N SER A 371 14.35 1.20 -20.66
CA SER A 371 14.59 0.97 -22.06
C SER A 371 13.27 0.89 -22.84
N ARG A 372 13.34 0.85 -24.14
CA ARG A 372 12.17 0.80 -25.03
C ARG A 372 11.31 -0.46 -24.76
N GLN A 373 11.91 -1.57 -24.40
CA GLN A 373 11.24 -2.82 -24.08
C GLN A 373 10.34 -2.73 -22.83
N GLU A 374 10.56 -1.72 -21.98
CA GLU A 374 9.76 -1.47 -20.78
C GLU A 374 8.60 -0.48 -21.04
N LEU A 375 8.51 0.09 -22.25
CA LEU A 375 7.39 0.93 -22.67
C LEU A 375 6.26 0.06 -23.22
N PHE A 376 5.13 0.00 -22.52
CA PHE A 376 3.95 -0.72 -22.99
C PHE A 376 2.75 0.21 -23.14
N TYR A 377 1.71 -0.23 -23.85
CA TYR A 377 0.54 0.56 -24.25
C TYR A 377 0.84 1.80 -25.12
N GLN A 378 2.03 1.94 -25.71
CA GLN A 378 2.41 3.09 -26.54
C GLN A 378 1.41 3.35 -27.68
N ASN A 379 0.97 2.30 -28.39
CA ASN A 379 0.04 2.44 -29.51
C ASN A 379 -1.29 3.06 -29.07
N TYR A 380 -1.76 2.71 -27.86
CA TYR A 380 -2.97 3.30 -27.30
C TYR A 380 -2.78 4.80 -27.05
N PHE A 381 -1.72 5.20 -26.39
CA PHE A 381 -1.49 6.62 -26.07
C PHE A 381 -1.18 7.47 -27.31
N TYR A 382 -0.44 6.95 -28.28
CA TYR A 382 -0.26 7.64 -29.56
C TYR A 382 -1.57 7.72 -30.35
N GLY A 383 -2.44 6.74 -30.22
CA GLY A 383 -3.82 6.80 -30.74
C GLY A 383 -4.62 7.94 -30.11
N LEU A 384 -4.53 8.12 -28.79
CA LEU A 384 -5.16 9.26 -28.11
C LEU A 384 -4.58 10.61 -28.57
N VAL A 385 -3.26 10.72 -28.73
CA VAL A 385 -2.61 11.94 -29.26
C VAL A 385 -3.14 12.30 -30.64
N ALA A 386 -3.35 11.31 -31.51
CA ALA A 386 -3.86 11.55 -32.84
C ALA A 386 -5.36 11.98 -32.89
N GLN A 387 -6.14 11.59 -31.88
CA GLN A 387 -7.56 11.86 -31.79
C GLN A 387 -7.92 13.10 -30.97
N HIS A 388 -7.09 13.46 -29.99
CA HIS A 388 -7.38 14.50 -29.00
C HIS A 388 -6.28 15.56 -28.97
N PRO A 389 -6.50 16.76 -29.55
CA PRO A 389 -5.49 17.82 -29.60
C PRO A 389 -5.11 18.40 -28.23
N ASN A 390 -5.92 18.12 -27.21
CA ASN A 390 -5.69 18.50 -25.81
C ASN A 390 -4.93 17.44 -25.00
N PHE A 391 -4.49 16.33 -25.64
CA PHE A 391 -3.67 15.27 -25.01
C PHE A 391 -2.26 15.23 -25.61
N SER A 392 -1.27 15.03 -24.75
CA SER A 392 0.11 14.76 -25.17
C SER A 392 0.72 13.62 -24.37
N PHE A 393 1.51 12.79 -25.05
CA PHE A 393 2.21 11.65 -24.45
C PHE A 393 3.72 11.80 -24.61
N HIS A 394 4.46 11.73 -23.49
CA HIS A 394 5.89 11.98 -23.40
C HIS A 394 6.61 10.79 -22.75
N PRO A 395 6.94 9.73 -23.49
CA PRO A 395 7.77 8.65 -22.98
C PRO A 395 9.23 9.11 -22.85
N VAL A 396 9.85 8.71 -21.73
CA VAL A 396 11.24 9.06 -21.38
C VAL A 396 12.00 7.80 -21.01
N LEU A 397 13.19 7.59 -21.57
CA LEU A 397 14.04 6.46 -21.22
C LEU A 397 15.22 6.91 -20.34
N SER A 398 15.39 6.24 -19.18
CA SER A 398 16.53 6.52 -18.31
C SER A 398 17.81 5.82 -18.72
N GLU A 399 17.70 4.65 -19.34
CA GLU A 399 18.82 3.78 -19.73
C GLU A 399 18.52 3.16 -21.11
N PRO A 400 18.39 3.98 -22.20
CA PRO A 400 18.13 3.43 -23.53
C PRO A 400 19.28 2.53 -23.97
N LEU A 401 18.92 1.38 -24.54
CA LEU A 401 19.88 0.43 -25.10
C LEU A 401 20.25 0.84 -26.54
N PRO A 402 21.45 0.48 -27.02
CA PRO A 402 21.84 0.79 -28.41
C PRO A 402 20.83 0.25 -29.46
N GLU A 403 20.23 -0.90 -29.19
CA GLU A 403 19.23 -1.53 -30.04
C GLU A 403 17.84 -0.89 -29.97
N ASP A 404 17.62 0.03 -29.03
CA ASP A 404 16.32 0.74 -28.91
C ASP A 404 16.10 1.76 -30.04
N ASP A 405 17.16 2.22 -30.73
CA ASP A 405 17.10 3.31 -31.72
C ASP A 405 16.29 4.50 -31.19
N TRP A 406 16.55 4.85 -29.93
CA TRP A 406 15.75 5.85 -29.22
C TRP A 406 16.17 7.27 -29.60
N THR A 407 15.22 8.06 -30.12
CA THR A 407 15.42 9.47 -30.46
C THR A 407 14.65 10.43 -29.55
N GLY A 408 13.87 9.89 -28.60
CA GLY A 408 13.12 10.68 -27.64
C GLY A 408 13.95 11.18 -26.46
N PRO A 409 13.32 11.84 -25.50
CA PRO A 409 13.97 12.32 -24.28
C PRO A 409 14.64 11.21 -23.49
N THR A 410 15.80 11.52 -22.88
CA THR A 410 16.55 10.60 -22.01
C THR A 410 16.77 11.21 -20.64
N GLY A 411 16.83 10.36 -19.60
CA GLY A 411 17.02 10.76 -18.21
C GLY A 411 15.88 10.35 -17.30
N LEU A 412 15.85 10.90 -16.09
CA LEU A 412 14.78 10.63 -15.16
C LEU A 412 13.51 11.43 -15.54
N VAL A 413 12.37 10.76 -15.63
CA VAL A 413 11.14 11.35 -16.18
C VAL A 413 10.70 12.65 -15.46
N HIS A 414 10.89 12.75 -14.15
CA HIS A 414 10.55 13.95 -13.38
C HIS A 414 11.49 15.13 -13.69
N GLU A 415 12.78 14.89 -13.98
CA GLU A 415 13.72 15.92 -14.40
C GLU A 415 13.44 16.42 -15.80
N VAL A 416 13.08 15.50 -16.71
CA VAL A 416 12.69 15.84 -18.08
C VAL A 416 11.38 16.63 -18.07
N LEU A 417 10.38 16.22 -17.28
CA LEU A 417 9.14 16.99 -17.08
C LEU A 417 9.45 18.40 -16.57
N ARG A 418 10.32 18.53 -15.56
CA ARG A 418 10.73 19.82 -15.02
C ARG A 418 11.30 20.73 -16.09
N SER A 419 12.38 20.27 -16.73
CA SER A 419 13.18 21.10 -17.67
C SER A 419 12.44 21.42 -18.97
N GLN A 420 11.64 20.48 -19.48
CA GLN A 420 10.95 20.67 -20.78
C GLN A 420 9.57 21.30 -20.64
N TYR A 421 8.98 21.30 -19.47
CA TYR A 421 7.60 21.76 -19.29
C TYR A 421 7.39 22.67 -18.07
N LEU A 422 7.69 22.22 -16.86
CA LEU A 422 7.28 22.93 -15.64
C LEU A 422 8.02 24.27 -15.46
N GLU A 423 9.30 24.35 -15.79
CA GLU A 423 10.08 25.60 -15.67
C GLU A 423 9.62 26.70 -16.62
N GLN A 424 8.91 26.34 -17.68
CA GLN A 424 8.34 27.28 -18.66
C GLN A 424 6.85 27.48 -18.48
N HIS A 425 6.22 26.80 -17.51
CA HIS A 425 4.79 26.88 -17.29
C HIS A 425 4.41 28.19 -16.62
N ARG A 426 3.35 28.86 -17.16
CA ARG A 426 2.96 30.20 -16.71
C ARG A 426 2.37 30.26 -15.30
N SER A 427 1.62 29.24 -14.91
CA SER A 427 0.96 29.15 -13.61
C SER A 427 0.81 27.68 -13.19
N LEU A 428 1.62 27.23 -12.24
CA LEU A 428 1.50 25.88 -11.66
C LEU A 428 0.32 25.80 -10.67
N GLU A 429 -0.26 26.92 -10.27
CA GLU A 429 -1.44 26.96 -9.39
C GLU A 429 -2.69 26.38 -10.07
N ASP A 430 -2.75 26.41 -11.41
CA ASP A 430 -3.87 25.92 -12.22
C ASP A 430 -3.64 24.50 -12.73
N VAL A 431 -2.72 23.75 -12.12
CA VAL A 431 -2.34 22.39 -12.54
C VAL A 431 -2.63 21.38 -11.44
N GLU A 432 -3.16 20.24 -11.82
CA GLU A 432 -3.28 19.04 -10.99
C GLU A 432 -2.27 17.99 -11.42
N PHE A 433 -1.60 17.39 -10.45
CA PHE A 433 -0.60 16.36 -10.67
C PHE A 433 -1.13 15.00 -10.20
N TYR A 434 -0.99 13.98 -11.05
CA TYR A 434 -1.36 12.60 -10.78
C TYR A 434 -0.14 11.70 -10.93
N LEU A 435 0.35 11.17 -9.81
CA LEU A 435 1.62 10.46 -9.76
C LEU A 435 1.40 8.99 -9.40
N CYS A 436 2.01 8.07 -10.15
CA CYS A 436 2.05 6.66 -9.77
C CYS A 436 3.25 5.93 -10.36
N GLY A 437 4.00 5.21 -9.52
CA GLY A 437 5.18 4.48 -9.98
C GLY A 437 6.12 4.03 -8.87
N PRO A 438 7.37 3.66 -9.21
CA PRO A 438 8.34 3.18 -8.24
C PRO A 438 8.61 4.18 -7.11
N PRO A 439 8.83 3.73 -5.86
CA PRO A 439 9.01 4.60 -4.70
C PRO A 439 10.07 5.69 -4.87
N ALA A 440 11.21 5.37 -5.46
CA ALA A 440 12.28 6.34 -5.71
C ALA A 440 11.83 7.46 -6.67
N MET A 441 11.10 7.13 -7.74
CA MET A 441 10.52 8.10 -8.67
C MET A 441 9.48 8.98 -7.96
N MET A 442 8.60 8.37 -7.18
CA MET A 442 7.54 9.06 -6.44
C MET A 442 8.12 10.06 -5.44
N GLN A 443 9.14 9.64 -4.67
CA GLN A 443 9.82 10.51 -3.72
C GLN A 443 10.51 11.69 -4.42
N ALA A 444 11.25 11.44 -5.50
CA ALA A 444 11.94 12.48 -6.25
C ALA A 444 10.97 13.47 -6.91
N ALA A 445 9.89 12.98 -7.53
CA ALA A 445 8.88 13.81 -8.16
C ALA A 445 8.14 14.69 -7.14
N ARG A 446 7.73 14.11 -6.00
CA ARG A 446 7.06 14.87 -4.93
C ARG A 446 7.96 15.92 -4.32
N ARG A 447 9.24 15.59 -4.10
CA ARG A 447 10.23 16.56 -3.63
C ARG A 447 10.36 17.71 -4.60
N MET A 448 10.56 17.44 -5.87
CA MET A 448 10.67 18.44 -6.94
C MET A 448 9.44 19.36 -6.97
N LEU A 449 8.23 18.79 -6.94
CA LEU A 449 7.00 19.58 -7.01
C LEU A 449 6.82 20.46 -5.77
N ILE A 450 7.00 19.90 -4.57
CA ILE A 450 6.69 20.58 -3.30
C ILE A 450 7.83 21.52 -2.87
N GLU A 451 9.10 21.02 -2.86
CA GLU A 451 10.21 21.76 -2.30
C GLU A 451 10.82 22.73 -3.33
N ASP A 452 11.00 22.30 -4.59
CA ASP A 452 11.67 23.13 -5.60
C ASP A 452 10.70 24.06 -6.33
N LEU A 453 9.49 23.60 -6.63
CA LEU A 453 8.50 24.34 -7.45
C LEU A 453 7.33 24.90 -6.63
N SER A 454 7.32 24.68 -5.30
CA SER A 454 6.31 25.21 -4.37
C SER A 454 4.87 24.84 -4.73
N VAL A 455 4.63 23.70 -5.38
CA VAL A 455 3.30 23.18 -5.68
C VAL A 455 2.60 22.78 -4.38
N ALA A 456 1.37 23.24 -4.20
CA ALA A 456 0.60 22.92 -2.99
C ALA A 456 0.29 21.40 -2.92
N PRO A 457 0.46 20.76 -1.76
CA PRO A 457 0.16 19.31 -1.62
C PRO A 457 -1.26 18.92 -2.05
N ALA A 458 -2.22 19.82 -1.93
CA ALA A 458 -3.60 19.60 -2.35
C ALA A 458 -3.75 19.45 -3.88
N GLN A 459 -2.80 19.94 -4.68
CA GLN A 459 -2.80 19.77 -6.14
C GLN A 459 -2.27 18.40 -6.56
N ILE A 460 -1.61 17.68 -5.66
CA ILE A 460 -0.93 16.42 -5.97
C ILE A 460 -1.79 15.25 -5.48
N ALA A 461 -2.28 14.43 -6.41
CA ALA A 461 -2.84 13.12 -6.14
C ALA A 461 -1.80 12.05 -6.46
N TYR A 462 -1.69 11.02 -5.65
CA TYR A 462 -0.73 9.94 -5.90
C TYR A 462 -1.21 8.61 -5.34
N ASP A 463 -0.73 7.53 -5.97
CA ASP A 463 -0.89 6.15 -5.49
C ASP A 463 0.52 5.55 -5.32
N GLU A 464 0.79 5.01 -4.14
CA GLU A 464 2.12 4.49 -3.76
C GLU A 464 1.97 3.05 -3.26
N PHE A 465 2.75 2.10 -3.83
CA PHE A 465 2.70 0.67 -3.53
C PHE A 465 4.06 -0.01 -3.57
#